data_14cd8b481c7300b9f86ff5a135544685
#
_entry.id   14cd8b481c7300b9f86ff5a135544685
#
_cell.length_a   1.000
_cell.length_b   1.000
_cell.length_c   1.000
_cell.angle_alpha   90.00
_cell.angle_beta   90.00
_cell.angle_gamma   90.00
#
_symmetry.space_group_name_H-M   'P 1'
#
loop_
_entity.id
_entity.type
_entity.pdbx_description
1 polymer ?
#
loop_
_entity_poly.entity_id
_entity_poly.type
_entity_poly.pdbx_seq_one_letter_code
_entity_poly.pdbx_strand_id
1 'polypeptide(L)'
;MATASLLDMQDKRAQDKQKALDSALAQIERQFGKGSIMRLGADNPVAEIEATSTGSLGLDIALGIGGLPKGRIIEIYGPESSGKTTLTLHVIAEEQKKGGICAFVDAEHALDPQYAKRLGVNLDELLISQPDTGEQGLEIVDTLVRSGAVSLVVVDSVAALTPKSELEGDMGDSSVGVHARLMSQAMRKLTGSISRSNCMVIFINQIRMKIGVMFGSPETTTGGNALKFYASVRLDIRRIGSIKDRDEVVGNQTRVKVVKNKVAPPFKQVEFDIMYGDGISKTGELLDIGVKAGVVEKSGSWYSYGDERIGQGRENAKAYLKSNPSVAMEIEDKIRAANGLDFHMSEGDAPVLDE
;
A
#
# COMPACT_ATOMS: atom_id res chain seq x y z
N MET A 1 53.19 -3.69 -34.07
CA MET A 1 52.36 -4.63 -34.86
C MET A 1 51.53 -5.60 -34.00
N ALA A 2 52.01 -6.11 -32.85
CA ALA A 2 51.26 -7.06 -32.03
C ALA A 2 50.03 -6.48 -31.30
N THR A 3 50.05 -5.22 -30.91
CA THR A 3 48.94 -4.54 -30.21
C THR A 3 47.74 -4.25 -31.13
N ALA A 4 47.96 -3.92 -32.42
CA ALA A 4 46.89 -3.73 -33.40
C ALA A 4 46.14 -5.05 -33.70
N SER A 5 46.82 -6.17 -33.78
CA SER A 5 46.23 -7.50 -33.99
C SER A 5 45.37 -7.98 -32.82
N LEU A 6 45.72 -7.61 -31.57
CA LEU A 6 44.92 -7.95 -30.37
C LEU A 6 43.65 -7.12 -30.29
N LEU A 7 43.67 -5.84 -30.67
CA LEU A 7 42.48 -4.98 -30.73
C LEU A 7 41.51 -5.45 -31.81
N ASP A 8 41.99 -5.77 -33.03
CA ASP A 8 41.17 -6.33 -34.10
C ASP A 8 40.50 -7.66 -33.72
N MET A 9 41.18 -8.53 -32.96
CA MET A 9 40.63 -9.77 -32.46
C MET A 9 39.56 -9.53 -31.36
N GLN A 10 39.74 -8.52 -30.53
CA GLN A 10 38.75 -8.14 -29.49
C GLN A 10 37.49 -7.56 -30.14
N ASP A 11 37.64 -6.66 -31.13
CA ASP A 11 36.53 -6.07 -31.87
C ASP A 11 35.72 -7.12 -32.64
N LYS A 12 36.41 -8.07 -33.29
CA LYS A 12 35.74 -9.18 -33.98
C LYS A 12 34.96 -10.08 -33.02
N ARG A 13 35.51 -10.40 -31.85
CA ARG A 13 34.83 -11.16 -30.83
C ARG A 13 33.62 -10.39 -30.27
N ALA A 14 33.68 -9.08 -30.12
CA ALA A 14 32.58 -8.24 -29.70
C ALA A 14 31.44 -8.24 -30.72
N GLN A 15 31.77 -8.10 -32.02
CA GLN A 15 30.82 -8.17 -33.10
C GLN A 15 30.13 -9.55 -33.20
N ASP A 16 30.89 -10.63 -33.08
CA ASP A 16 30.32 -11.99 -33.11
C ASP A 16 29.39 -12.25 -31.93
N LYS A 17 29.73 -11.74 -30.72
CA LYS A 17 28.83 -11.79 -29.55
C LYS A 17 27.55 -11.00 -29.76
N GLN A 18 27.67 -9.80 -30.36
CA GLN A 18 26.49 -8.96 -30.64
C GLN A 18 25.54 -9.65 -31.62
N LYS A 19 26.04 -10.21 -32.72
CA LYS A 19 25.24 -10.96 -33.69
C LYS A 19 24.57 -12.17 -33.09
N ALA A 20 25.27 -12.92 -32.22
CA ALA A 20 24.70 -14.04 -31.50
C ALA A 20 23.57 -13.62 -30.57
N LEU A 21 23.74 -12.50 -29.85
CA LEU A 21 22.72 -11.91 -28.98
C LEU A 21 21.48 -11.48 -29.77
N ASP A 22 21.68 -10.75 -30.88
CA ASP A 22 20.59 -10.26 -31.71
C ASP A 22 19.78 -11.43 -32.31
N SER A 23 20.46 -12.52 -32.73
CA SER A 23 19.83 -13.75 -33.17
C SER A 23 19.00 -14.43 -32.06
N ALA A 24 19.53 -14.48 -30.84
CA ALA A 24 18.82 -15.04 -29.69
C ALA A 24 17.58 -14.20 -29.30
N LEU A 25 17.69 -12.86 -29.31
CA LEU A 25 16.58 -11.96 -29.07
C LEU A 25 15.47 -12.14 -30.11
N ALA A 26 15.82 -12.20 -31.40
CA ALA A 26 14.87 -12.45 -32.48
C ALA A 26 14.19 -13.82 -32.35
N GLN A 27 14.89 -14.84 -31.88
CA GLN A 27 14.32 -16.17 -31.63
C GLN A 27 13.33 -16.14 -30.47
N ILE A 28 13.67 -15.46 -29.36
CA ILE A 28 12.78 -15.30 -28.19
C ILE A 28 11.50 -14.58 -28.61
N GLU A 29 11.60 -13.47 -29.35
CA GLU A 29 10.43 -12.73 -29.81
C GLU A 29 9.52 -13.53 -30.76
N ARG A 30 10.11 -14.38 -31.62
CA ARG A 30 9.31 -15.29 -32.48
C ARG A 30 8.58 -16.36 -31.68
N GLN A 31 9.22 -16.89 -30.64
CA GLN A 31 8.69 -17.99 -29.86
C GLN A 31 7.67 -17.54 -28.81
N PHE A 32 7.90 -16.40 -28.16
CA PHE A 32 7.15 -15.92 -27.01
C PHE A 32 6.36 -14.63 -27.27
N GLY A 33 6.52 -14.00 -28.44
CA GLY A 33 5.87 -12.75 -28.82
C GLY A 33 6.74 -11.50 -28.58
N LYS A 34 6.37 -10.42 -29.26
CA LYS A 34 7.05 -9.12 -29.09
C LYS A 34 6.92 -8.62 -27.65
N GLY A 35 8.01 -8.08 -27.10
CA GLY A 35 8.05 -7.59 -25.71
C GLY A 35 8.31 -8.64 -24.65
N SER A 36 8.52 -9.93 -25.04
CA SER A 36 8.92 -10.99 -24.11
C SER A 36 10.30 -10.78 -23.49
N ILE A 37 11.14 -10.03 -24.19
CA ILE A 37 12.43 -9.57 -23.71
C ILE A 37 12.65 -8.11 -24.15
N MET A 38 13.19 -7.28 -23.27
CA MET A 38 13.48 -5.87 -23.57
C MET A 38 14.78 -5.43 -22.89
N ARG A 39 15.44 -4.42 -23.47
CA ARG A 39 16.55 -3.74 -22.81
C ARG A 39 16.01 -2.59 -21.98
N LEU A 40 16.39 -2.54 -20.69
CA LEU A 40 16.11 -1.38 -19.84
C LEU A 40 17.15 -0.30 -20.17
N GLY A 41 16.74 0.77 -20.81
CA GLY A 41 17.62 1.87 -21.22
C GLY A 41 16.83 3.07 -21.73
N ALA A 42 17.53 4.06 -22.30
CA ALA A 42 16.94 5.33 -22.73
C ALA A 42 15.79 5.20 -23.75
N ASP A 43 15.81 4.14 -24.56
CA ASP A 43 14.76 3.87 -25.57
C ASP A 43 13.51 3.19 -25.01
N ASN A 44 13.59 2.68 -23.79
CA ASN A 44 12.46 2.09 -23.05
C ASN A 44 12.50 2.66 -21.60
N PRO A 45 11.96 3.84 -21.37
CA PRO A 45 11.87 4.37 -20.01
C PRO A 45 11.11 3.37 -19.15
N VAL A 46 11.69 3.03 -18.00
CA VAL A 46 10.98 2.23 -17.00
C VAL A 46 9.71 3.02 -16.68
N ALA A 47 8.55 2.43 -16.99
CA ALA A 47 7.27 3.07 -16.66
C ALA A 47 7.28 3.43 -15.17
N GLU A 48 6.98 4.68 -14.86
CA GLU A 48 6.83 5.12 -13.49
C GLU A 48 5.77 4.25 -12.81
N ILE A 49 6.09 3.79 -11.61
CA ILE A 49 5.15 2.97 -10.85
C ILE A 49 4.09 3.91 -10.28
N GLU A 50 2.88 3.80 -10.81
CA GLU A 50 1.74 4.52 -10.26
C GLU A 50 1.51 4.13 -8.81
N ALA A 51 1.13 5.12 -7.99
CA ALA A 51 0.86 4.92 -6.58
C ALA A 51 -0.51 5.49 -6.17
N THR A 52 -1.11 4.83 -5.18
CA THR A 52 -2.33 5.30 -4.53
C THR A 52 -1.97 5.77 -3.13
N SER A 53 -2.38 6.99 -2.78
CA SER A 53 -2.19 7.54 -1.42
C SER A 53 -2.80 6.61 -0.37
N THR A 54 -2.13 6.54 0.76
CA THR A 54 -2.63 5.79 1.93
C THR A 54 -3.62 6.58 2.78
N GLY A 55 -3.83 7.86 2.46
CA GLY A 55 -4.54 8.79 3.30
C GLY A 55 -3.71 9.36 4.46
N SER A 56 -2.49 8.87 4.65
CA SER A 56 -1.49 9.38 5.58
C SER A 56 -0.31 9.96 4.80
N LEU A 57 -0.11 11.27 4.87
CA LEU A 57 0.99 11.95 4.20
C LEU A 57 2.36 11.41 4.64
N GLY A 58 2.51 11.14 5.94
CA GLY A 58 3.75 10.58 6.48
C GLY A 58 4.07 9.20 5.93
N LEU A 59 3.04 8.36 5.77
CA LEU A 59 3.23 7.02 5.19
C LEU A 59 3.52 7.09 3.69
N ASP A 60 2.86 7.99 2.95
CA ASP A 60 3.12 8.23 1.53
C ASP A 60 4.58 8.65 1.29
N ILE A 61 5.11 9.55 2.11
CA ILE A 61 6.53 9.97 2.10
C ILE A 61 7.45 8.79 2.47
N ALA A 62 7.07 7.99 3.46
CA ALA A 62 7.87 6.85 3.88
C ALA A 62 7.96 5.75 2.81
N LEU A 63 6.90 5.58 2.02
CA LEU A 63 6.84 4.65 0.89
C LEU A 63 7.71 5.10 -0.29
N GLY A 64 8.04 6.39 -0.40
CA GLY A 64 9.02 6.93 -1.34
C GLY A 64 8.54 7.16 -2.76
N ILE A 65 7.30 6.76 -3.07
CA ILE A 65 6.64 6.94 -4.38
C ILE A 65 5.27 7.61 -4.23
N GLY A 66 5.00 8.23 -3.07
CA GLY A 66 3.75 8.94 -2.80
C GLY A 66 2.55 8.06 -2.44
N GLY A 67 2.76 6.78 -2.13
CA GLY A 67 1.70 5.87 -1.73
C GLY A 67 2.03 4.41 -1.96
N LEU A 68 1.00 3.55 -2.00
CA LEU A 68 1.12 2.12 -2.28
C LEU A 68 1.21 1.87 -3.80
N PRO A 69 2.14 1.00 -4.26
CA PRO A 69 2.35 0.76 -5.69
C PRO A 69 1.20 -0.01 -6.34
N LYS A 70 0.69 0.47 -7.48
CA LYS A 70 -0.25 -0.26 -8.33
C LYS A 70 0.41 -1.47 -8.99
N GLY A 71 -0.38 -2.46 -9.37
CA GLY A 71 0.12 -3.68 -9.99
C GLY A 71 0.96 -4.57 -9.06
N ARG A 72 0.78 -4.43 -7.73
CA ARG A 72 1.58 -5.12 -6.71
C ARG A 72 0.72 -5.72 -5.61
N ILE A 73 1.31 -6.71 -4.94
CA ILE A 73 0.76 -7.30 -3.72
C ILE A 73 1.33 -6.55 -2.52
N ILE A 74 0.44 -6.12 -1.62
CA ILE A 74 0.76 -5.46 -0.37
C ILE A 74 0.26 -6.32 0.79
N GLU A 75 1.04 -6.43 1.85
CA GLU A 75 0.61 -7.02 3.12
C GLU A 75 0.61 -5.95 4.22
N ILE A 76 -0.55 -5.77 4.88
CA ILE A 76 -0.69 -4.93 6.07
C ILE A 76 -1.01 -5.85 7.24
N TYR A 77 -0.14 -5.88 8.25
CA TYR A 77 -0.31 -6.78 9.38
C TYR A 77 -0.05 -6.09 10.71
N GLY A 78 -0.65 -6.63 11.75
CA GLY A 78 -0.51 -6.09 13.09
C GLY A 78 -1.48 -6.76 14.06
N PRO A 79 -1.43 -6.40 15.35
CA PRO A 79 -2.37 -6.85 16.36
C PRO A 79 -3.81 -6.47 16.01
N GLU A 80 -4.76 -7.06 16.70
CA GLU A 80 -6.16 -6.65 16.64
C GLU A 80 -6.32 -5.18 17.06
N SER A 81 -7.30 -4.48 16.49
CA SER A 81 -7.58 -3.07 16.77
C SER A 81 -6.39 -2.10 16.55
N SER A 82 -5.40 -2.47 15.72
CA SER A 82 -4.25 -1.62 15.40
C SER A 82 -4.52 -0.60 14.29
N GLY A 83 -5.68 -0.65 13.62
CA GLY A 83 -6.06 0.26 12.53
C GLY A 83 -5.81 -0.28 11.12
N LYS A 84 -5.63 -1.61 10.93
CA LYS A 84 -5.42 -2.23 9.61
C LYS A 84 -6.55 -1.93 8.64
N THR A 85 -7.78 -2.24 9.02
CA THR A 85 -8.98 -2.00 8.20
C THR A 85 -9.21 -0.51 7.98
N THR A 86 -8.98 0.33 9.00
CA THR A 86 -9.05 1.80 8.85
C THR A 86 -8.11 2.32 7.78
N LEU A 87 -6.85 1.88 7.79
CA LEU A 87 -5.87 2.29 6.79
C LEU A 87 -6.29 1.83 5.39
N THR A 88 -6.77 0.60 5.22
CA THR A 88 -7.22 0.10 3.91
C THR A 88 -8.47 0.80 3.40
N LEU A 89 -9.39 1.19 4.27
CA LEU A 89 -10.56 1.99 3.89
C LEU A 89 -10.17 3.38 3.39
N HIS A 90 -9.16 4.01 4.00
CA HIS A 90 -8.60 5.26 3.46
C HIS A 90 -7.97 5.06 2.08
N VAL A 91 -7.22 3.96 1.85
CA VAL A 91 -6.67 3.64 0.53
C VAL A 91 -7.78 3.48 -0.51
N ILE A 92 -8.90 2.80 -0.15
CA ILE A 92 -10.08 2.66 -1.02
C ILE A 92 -10.63 4.04 -1.36
N ALA A 93 -10.85 4.90 -0.35
CA ALA A 93 -11.39 6.24 -0.56
C ALA A 93 -10.48 7.09 -1.48
N GLU A 94 -9.16 7.02 -1.30
CA GLU A 94 -8.20 7.74 -2.16
C GLU A 94 -8.16 7.17 -3.60
N GLU A 95 -8.34 5.86 -3.79
CA GLU A 95 -8.41 5.26 -5.13
C GLU A 95 -9.73 5.61 -5.84
N GLN A 96 -10.84 5.59 -5.11
CA GLN A 96 -12.15 5.97 -5.66
C GLN A 96 -12.19 7.45 -6.10
N LYS A 97 -11.53 8.37 -5.37
CA LYS A 97 -11.38 9.78 -5.79
C LYS A 97 -10.72 9.93 -7.16
N LYS A 98 -9.85 8.98 -7.53
CA LYS A 98 -9.20 8.93 -8.86
C LYS A 98 -10.04 8.20 -9.90
N GLY A 99 -11.30 7.84 -9.59
CA GLY A 99 -12.19 7.08 -10.46
C GLY A 99 -11.87 5.58 -10.52
N GLY A 100 -11.03 5.07 -9.61
CA GLY A 100 -10.67 3.65 -9.56
C GLY A 100 -11.79 2.78 -8.97
N ILE A 101 -12.08 1.66 -9.62
CA ILE A 101 -13.03 0.67 -9.12
C ILE A 101 -12.35 -0.18 -8.04
N CYS A 102 -12.98 -0.24 -6.86
CA CYS A 102 -12.46 -0.95 -5.70
C CYS A 102 -13.35 -2.13 -5.29
N ALA A 103 -12.72 -3.20 -4.82
CA ALA A 103 -13.41 -4.36 -4.26
C ALA A 103 -12.90 -4.68 -2.85
N PHE A 104 -13.80 -5.12 -1.98
CA PHE A 104 -13.51 -5.56 -0.62
C PHE A 104 -14.01 -6.99 -0.42
N VAL A 105 -13.08 -7.90 -0.19
CA VAL A 105 -13.37 -9.31 0.12
C VAL A 105 -13.33 -9.45 1.64
N ASP A 106 -14.52 -9.42 2.24
CA ASP A 106 -14.76 -9.45 3.68
C ASP A 106 -14.90 -10.89 4.18
N ALA A 107 -13.78 -11.57 4.37
CA ALA A 107 -13.76 -12.94 4.89
C ALA A 107 -14.04 -13.02 6.42
N GLU A 108 -13.92 -11.90 7.14
CA GLU A 108 -14.28 -11.82 8.56
C GLU A 108 -15.76 -11.50 8.79
N HIS A 109 -16.50 -11.08 7.74
CA HIS A 109 -17.90 -10.61 7.81
C HIS A 109 -18.10 -9.47 8.83
N ALA A 110 -17.14 -8.56 8.91
CA ALA A 110 -17.04 -7.56 9.96
C ALA A 110 -16.96 -6.11 9.45
N LEU A 111 -17.11 -5.88 8.15
CA LEU A 111 -17.09 -4.53 7.57
C LEU A 111 -18.30 -3.72 8.06
N ASP A 112 -18.03 -2.57 8.70
CA ASP A 112 -19.06 -1.57 9.03
C ASP A 112 -19.21 -0.56 7.88
N PRO A 113 -20.33 -0.59 7.13
CA PRO A 113 -20.55 0.34 6.03
C PRO A 113 -20.62 1.81 6.47
N GLN A 114 -21.18 2.07 7.67
CA GLN A 114 -21.28 3.44 8.18
C GLN A 114 -19.90 4.01 8.53
N TYR A 115 -19.04 3.18 9.07
CA TYR A 115 -17.66 3.56 9.32
C TYR A 115 -16.90 3.82 8.00
N ALA A 116 -17.03 2.93 7.02
CA ALA A 116 -16.40 3.10 5.70
C ALA A 116 -16.86 4.43 5.04
N LYS A 117 -18.16 4.74 5.09
CA LYS A 117 -18.71 6.00 4.58
C LYS A 117 -18.11 7.23 5.26
N ARG A 118 -17.96 7.20 6.59
CA ARG A 118 -17.33 8.32 7.33
C ARG A 118 -15.88 8.53 6.96
N LEU A 119 -15.17 7.48 6.54
CA LEU A 119 -13.78 7.56 6.04
C LEU A 119 -13.69 8.05 4.59
N GLY A 120 -14.82 8.33 3.94
CA GLY A 120 -14.88 8.85 2.58
C GLY A 120 -15.04 7.79 1.49
N VAL A 121 -15.33 6.54 1.86
CA VAL A 121 -15.61 5.48 0.88
C VAL A 121 -17.00 5.70 0.26
N ASN A 122 -17.06 5.72 -1.06
CA ASN A 122 -18.30 5.67 -1.82
C ASN A 122 -18.83 4.23 -1.81
N LEU A 123 -19.88 3.99 -1.01
CA LEU A 123 -20.45 2.64 -0.84
C LEU A 123 -21.18 2.16 -2.09
N ASP A 124 -21.73 3.07 -2.89
CA ASP A 124 -22.51 2.73 -4.09
C ASP A 124 -21.60 2.16 -5.21
N GLU A 125 -20.31 2.49 -5.16
CA GLU A 125 -19.30 2.03 -6.12
C GLU A 125 -18.36 0.95 -5.55
N LEU A 126 -18.50 0.59 -4.27
CA LEU A 126 -17.67 -0.43 -3.65
C LEU A 126 -18.23 -1.82 -3.91
N LEU A 127 -17.46 -2.68 -4.57
CA LEU A 127 -17.81 -4.09 -4.72
C LEU A 127 -17.48 -4.83 -3.41
N ILE A 128 -18.46 -5.53 -2.84
CA ILE A 128 -18.29 -6.31 -1.61
C ILE A 128 -18.55 -7.79 -1.90
N SER A 129 -17.67 -8.65 -1.41
CA SER A 129 -17.84 -10.11 -1.44
C SER A 129 -17.57 -10.68 -0.06
N GLN A 130 -18.42 -11.61 0.37
CA GLN A 130 -18.31 -12.33 1.66
C GLN A 130 -18.24 -13.84 1.37
N PRO A 131 -17.04 -14.37 1.08
CA PRO A 131 -16.87 -15.78 0.70
C PRO A 131 -16.99 -16.70 1.91
N ASP A 132 -17.54 -17.90 1.66
CA ASP A 132 -17.65 -18.95 2.68
C ASP A 132 -16.33 -19.69 2.91
N THR A 133 -15.48 -19.77 1.88
CA THR A 133 -14.20 -20.50 1.93
C THR A 133 -13.05 -19.67 1.40
N GLY A 134 -11.82 -19.99 1.81
CA GLY A 134 -10.61 -19.34 1.32
C GLY A 134 -10.40 -19.51 -0.18
N GLU A 135 -10.72 -20.69 -0.72
CA GLU A 135 -10.67 -20.96 -2.17
C GLU A 135 -11.62 -20.04 -2.94
N GLN A 136 -12.87 -19.90 -2.47
CA GLN A 136 -13.87 -19.01 -3.08
C GLN A 136 -13.39 -17.56 -3.06
N GLY A 137 -12.90 -17.08 -1.91
CA GLY A 137 -12.40 -15.71 -1.78
C GLY A 137 -11.23 -15.42 -2.74
N LEU A 138 -10.27 -16.34 -2.84
CA LEU A 138 -9.11 -16.18 -3.72
C LEU A 138 -9.45 -16.33 -5.20
N GLU A 139 -10.44 -17.15 -5.57
CA GLU A 139 -10.96 -17.24 -6.97
C GLU A 139 -11.70 -15.94 -7.37
N ILE A 140 -12.45 -15.34 -6.45
CA ILE A 140 -13.09 -14.02 -6.66
C ILE A 140 -12.02 -12.95 -6.91
N VAL A 141 -10.97 -12.90 -6.08
CA VAL A 141 -9.83 -12.00 -6.28
C VAL A 141 -9.19 -12.22 -7.66
N ASP A 142 -8.90 -13.47 -8.04
CA ASP A 142 -8.30 -13.78 -9.34
C ASP A 142 -9.17 -13.30 -10.50
N THR A 143 -10.48 -13.52 -10.41
CA THR A 143 -11.44 -13.12 -11.44
C THR A 143 -11.50 -11.59 -11.58
N LEU A 144 -11.59 -10.86 -10.46
CA LEU A 144 -11.60 -9.40 -10.45
C LEU A 144 -10.31 -8.81 -11.02
N VAL A 145 -9.17 -9.32 -10.60
CA VAL A 145 -7.86 -8.88 -11.09
C VAL A 145 -7.71 -9.14 -12.60
N ARG A 146 -8.10 -10.31 -13.07
CA ARG A 146 -7.99 -10.67 -14.50
C ARG A 146 -8.93 -9.91 -15.41
N SER A 147 -10.01 -9.35 -14.87
CA SER A 147 -10.92 -8.51 -15.65
C SER A 147 -10.23 -7.24 -16.17
N GLY A 148 -9.18 -6.77 -15.49
CA GLY A 148 -8.49 -5.51 -15.81
C GLY A 148 -9.31 -4.25 -15.51
N ALA A 149 -10.53 -4.40 -14.96
CA ALA A 149 -11.41 -3.28 -14.64
C ALA A 149 -11.24 -2.76 -13.20
N VAL A 150 -10.72 -3.60 -12.29
CA VAL A 150 -10.59 -3.27 -10.86
C VAL A 150 -9.19 -2.75 -10.57
N SER A 151 -9.11 -1.58 -9.95
CA SER A 151 -7.84 -0.93 -9.59
C SER A 151 -7.29 -1.41 -8.25
N LEU A 152 -8.17 -1.75 -7.31
CA LEU A 152 -7.81 -2.15 -5.96
C LEU A 152 -8.73 -3.27 -5.46
N VAL A 153 -8.13 -4.33 -4.92
CA VAL A 153 -8.83 -5.38 -4.16
C VAL A 153 -8.23 -5.45 -2.76
N VAL A 154 -9.07 -5.36 -1.73
CA VAL A 154 -8.69 -5.58 -0.33
C VAL A 154 -9.24 -6.92 0.12
N VAL A 155 -8.43 -7.73 0.80
CA VAL A 155 -8.83 -9.00 1.42
C VAL A 155 -8.67 -8.87 2.94
N ASP A 156 -9.76 -8.88 3.66
CA ASP A 156 -9.79 -8.78 5.12
C ASP A 156 -10.47 -10.03 5.74
N SER A 157 -9.75 -10.93 6.32
CA SER A 157 -8.29 -11.03 6.44
C SER A 157 -7.78 -12.38 5.95
N VAL A 158 -6.47 -12.50 5.72
CA VAL A 158 -5.83 -13.80 5.39
C VAL A 158 -6.15 -14.86 6.44
N ALA A 159 -6.23 -14.47 7.71
CA ALA A 159 -6.54 -15.40 8.81
C ALA A 159 -7.92 -16.05 8.71
N ALA A 160 -8.87 -15.37 8.07
CA ALA A 160 -10.25 -15.82 7.89
C ALA A 160 -10.48 -16.61 6.58
N LEU A 161 -9.48 -16.67 5.70
CA LEU A 161 -9.54 -17.50 4.48
C LEU A 161 -9.40 -18.98 4.80
N THR A 162 -10.41 -19.54 5.45
CA THR A 162 -10.41 -20.95 5.87
C THR A 162 -10.51 -21.87 4.67
N PRO A 163 -9.57 -22.83 4.49
CA PRO A 163 -9.65 -23.82 3.42
C PRO A 163 -10.93 -24.68 3.49
N LYS A 164 -11.53 -24.99 2.35
CA LYS A 164 -12.75 -25.79 2.26
C LYS A 164 -12.61 -27.13 3.00
N SER A 165 -11.48 -27.80 2.85
CA SER A 165 -11.20 -29.08 3.51
C SER A 165 -11.16 -28.98 5.05
N GLU A 166 -10.89 -27.79 5.59
CA GLU A 166 -10.91 -27.55 7.03
C GLU A 166 -12.34 -27.31 7.53
N LEU A 167 -13.19 -26.70 6.69
CA LEU A 167 -14.61 -26.49 7.00
C LEU A 167 -15.45 -27.78 6.88
N GLU A 168 -15.07 -28.69 5.99
CA GLU A 168 -15.74 -29.98 5.77
C GLU A 168 -15.25 -31.09 6.72
N GLY A 169 -14.13 -30.87 7.43
CA GLY A 169 -13.59 -31.81 8.42
C GLY A 169 -14.32 -31.77 9.75
N ASP A 170 -14.10 -32.81 10.56
CA ASP A 170 -14.65 -32.87 11.91
C ASP A 170 -13.92 -31.92 12.88
N MET A 171 -14.63 -31.46 13.90
CA MET A 171 -14.03 -30.64 14.96
C MET A 171 -12.89 -31.38 15.66
N GLY A 172 -11.67 -30.84 15.54
CA GLY A 172 -10.45 -31.42 16.09
C GLY A 172 -9.53 -32.09 15.08
N ASP A 173 -9.95 -32.16 13.81
CA ASP A 173 -9.09 -32.65 12.74
C ASP A 173 -7.86 -31.77 12.55
N SER A 174 -6.73 -32.40 12.25
CA SER A 174 -5.47 -31.67 12.03
C SER A 174 -5.35 -31.16 10.61
N SER A 175 -5.45 -29.87 10.42
CA SER A 175 -5.33 -29.18 9.11
C SER A 175 -3.94 -28.57 8.88
N VAL A 176 -2.88 -29.18 9.40
CA VAL A 176 -1.54 -28.60 9.36
C VAL A 176 -1.09 -28.29 7.93
N GLY A 177 -0.83 -27.03 7.66
CA GLY A 177 -0.23 -26.56 6.41
C GLY A 177 -1.18 -26.40 5.23
N VAL A 178 -2.48 -26.75 5.35
CA VAL A 178 -3.44 -26.60 4.23
C VAL A 178 -3.62 -25.13 3.85
N HIS A 179 -3.82 -24.26 4.83
CA HIS A 179 -3.90 -22.81 4.61
C HIS A 179 -2.63 -22.23 3.97
N ALA A 180 -1.44 -22.66 4.39
CA ALA A 180 -0.19 -22.22 3.78
C ALA A 180 -0.03 -22.70 2.33
N ARG A 181 -0.54 -23.89 1.98
CA ARG A 181 -0.56 -24.41 0.61
C ARG A 181 -1.50 -23.59 -0.27
N LEU A 182 -2.71 -23.31 0.23
CA LEU A 182 -3.71 -22.45 -0.45
C LEU A 182 -3.12 -21.09 -0.77
N MET A 183 -2.52 -20.40 0.21
CA MET A 183 -1.89 -19.11 0.00
C MET A 183 -0.71 -19.19 -0.97
N SER A 184 0.10 -20.24 -0.92
CA SER A 184 1.22 -20.44 -1.85
C SER A 184 0.74 -20.62 -3.29
N GLN A 185 -0.34 -21.35 -3.50
CA GLN A 185 -0.96 -21.53 -4.81
C GLN A 185 -1.54 -20.22 -5.33
N ALA A 186 -2.29 -19.49 -4.49
CA ALA A 186 -2.89 -18.22 -4.83
C ALA A 186 -1.82 -17.19 -5.24
N MET A 187 -0.73 -17.05 -4.47
CA MET A 187 0.33 -16.09 -4.80
C MET A 187 0.96 -16.38 -6.16
N ARG A 188 1.23 -17.65 -6.49
CA ARG A 188 1.76 -18.03 -7.81
C ARG A 188 0.80 -17.69 -8.95
N LYS A 189 -0.52 -17.88 -8.74
CA LYS A 189 -1.55 -17.61 -9.74
C LYS A 189 -1.77 -16.10 -9.92
N LEU A 190 -1.88 -15.36 -8.83
CA LEU A 190 -2.26 -13.94 -8.82
C LEU A 190 -1.14 -13.01 -9.30
N THR A 191 0.13 -13.28 -8.96
CA THR A 191 1.24 -12.33 -9.17
C THR A 191 1.35 -11.85 -10.61
N GLY A 192 1.26 -12.76 -11.59
CA GLY A 192 1.36 -12.40 -13.00
C GLY A 192 0.15 -11.61 -13.50
N SER A 193 -1.05 -11.93 -13.02
CA SER A 193 -2.28 -11.23 -13.38
C SER A 193 -2.33 -9.82 -12.77
N ILE A 194 -1.95 -9.67 -11.52
CA ILE A 194 -1.86 -8.40 -10.79
C ILE A 194 -0.92 -7.42 -11.52
N SER A 195 0.26 -7.87 -11.93
CA SER A 195 1.21 -7.02 -12.64
C SER A 195 0.69 -6.57 -14.01
N ARG A 196 0.00 -7.46 -14.75
CA ARG A 196 -0.53 -7.13 -16.08
C ARG A 196 -1.75 -6.23 -16.05
N SER A 197 -2.62 -6.39 -15.06
CA SER A 197 -3.84 -5.59 -14.92
C SER A 197 -3.63 -4.24 -14.24
N ASN A 198 -2.42 -3.96 -13.72
CA ASN A 198 -2.10 -2.82 -12.88
C ASN A 198 -3.00 -2.71 -11.62
N CYS A 199 -3.66 -3.80 -11.24
CA CYS A 199 -4.49 -3.87 -10.04
C CYS A 199 -3.61 -4.00 -8.79
N MET A 200 -3.91 -3.25 -7.75
CA MET A 200 -3.28 -3.40 -6.43
C MET A 200 -4.09 -4.39 -5.59
N VAL A 201 -3.43 -5.35 -4.94
CA VAL A 201 -4.09 -6.27 -4.02
C VAL A 201 -3.49 -6.13 -2.62
N ILE A 202 -4.32 -5.73 -1.66
CA ILE A 202 -3.93 -5.59 -0.25
C ILE A 202 -4.47 -6.77 0.53
N PHE A 203 -3.58 -7.51 1.17
CA PHE A 203 -3.92 -8.55 2.13
C PHE A 203 -3.75 -8.01 3.55
N ILE A 204 -4.83 -7.96 4.30
CA ILE A 204 -4.79 -7.70 5.74
C ILE A 204 -4.46 -9.02 6.44
N ASN A 205 -3.53 -9.00 7.40
CA ASN A 205 -3.07 -10.19 8.09
C ASN A 205 -2.97 -9.97 9.60
N GLN A 206 -3.09 -11.07 10.33
CA GLN A 206 -2.99 -11.09 11.78
C GLN A 206 -1.63 -11.64 12.22
N ILE A 207 -1.16 -11.21 13.38
CA ILE A 207 0.04 -11.74 14.02
C ILE A 207 -0.33 -13.00 14.82
N ARG A 208 0.55 -13.98 14.74
CA ARG A 208 0.54 -15.19 15.56
C ARG A 208 1.91 -15.36 16.23
N MET A 209 1.92 -16.01 17.39
CA MET A 209 3.13 -16.30 18.13
C MET A 209 3.58 -17.72 17.84
N LYS A 210 4.84 -17.89 17.43
CA LYS A 210 5.45 -19.20 17.29
C LYS A 210 5.85 -19.71 18.67
N ILE A 211 5.44 -20.93 18.99
CA ILE A 211 5.82 -21.62 20.24
C ILE A 211 7.27 -22.10 20.12
N GLY A 212 8.06 -21.98 21.19
CA GLY A 212 9.41 -22.53 21.27
C GLY A 212 10.51 -21.71 20.61
N VAL A 213 10.27 -20.46 20.23
CA VAL A 213 11.31 -19.56 19.70
C VAL A 213 12.09 -18.95 20.87
N MET A 214 13.33 -19.42 21.08
CA MET A 214 14.21 -18.91 22.15
C MET A 214 15.00 -17.66 21.74
N PHE A 215 15.27 -17.48 20.44
CA PHE A 215 16.04 -16.36 19.89
C PHE A 215 15.32 -15.72 18.70
N GLY A 216 15.37 -14.38 18.58
CA GLY A 216 14.71 -13.62 17.55
C GLY A 216 13.24 -13.30 17.87
N SER A 217 12.49 -12.78 16.90
CA SER A 217 11.06 -12.47 17.09
C SER A 217 10.20 -13.72 16.95
N PRO A 218 9.39 -14.06 17.97
CA PRO A 218 8.43 -15.16 17.87
C PRO A 218 7.24 -14.83 16.96
N GLU A 219 7.04 -13.55 16.60
CA GLU A 219 5.91 -13.10 15.81
C GLU A 219 5.99 -13.61 14.36
N THR A 220 4.86 -14.07 13.86
CA THR A 220 4.68 -14.45 12.45
C THR A 220 3.29 -14.09 12.00
N THR A 221 3.07 -13.97 10.68
CA THR A 221 1.76 -13.76 10.10
C THR A 221 1.13 -15.09 9.69
N THR A 222 -0.20 -15.15 9.59
CA THR A 222 -0.94 -16.34 9.13
C THR A 222 -0.72 -16.61 7.64
N GLY A 223 -1.09 -17.80 7.14
CA GLY A 223 -0.98 -18.17 5.72
C GLY A 223 0.43 -18.58 5.27
N GLY A 224 1.34 -18.89 6.20
CA GLY A 224 2.70 -19.34 5.90
C GLY A 224 3.63 -18.22 5.43
N ASN A 225 4.60 -18.58 4.57
CA ASN A 225 5.64 -17.64 4.13
C ASN A 225 5.41 -17.06 2.73
N ALA A 226 4.46 -17.59 1.95
CA ALA A 226 4.30 -17.19 0.55
C ALA A 226 4.05 -15.68 0.42
N LEU A 227 3.08 -15.15 1.17
CA LEU A 227 2.75 -13.72 1.12
C LEU A 227 3.95 -12.82 1.47
N LYS A 228 4.79 -13.23 2.43
CA LYS A 228 6.01 -12.50 2.81
C LYS A 228 7.00 -12.35 1.66
N PHE A 229 7.08 -13.37 0.77
CA PHE A 229 7.96 -13.34 -0.39
C PHE A 229 7.35 -12.57 -1.56
N TYR A 230 6.07 -12.79 -1.84
CA TYR A 230 5.37 -12.21 -2.99
C TYR A 230 5.01 -10.74 -2.79
N ALA A 231 4.69 -10.29 -1.59
CA ALA A 231 4.42 -8.90 -1.31
C ALA A 231 5.58 -7.98 -1.71
N SER A 232 5.27 -6.90 -2.41
CA SER A 232 6.23 -5.84 -2.75
C SER A 232 6.41 -4.85 -1.61
N VAL A 233 5.35 -4.60 -0.85
CA VAL A 233 5.35 -3.75 0.35
C VAL A 233 4.75 -4.55 1.50
N ARG A 234 5.35 -4.45 2.68
CA ARG A 234 4.84 -5.01 3.93
C ARG A 234 4.85 -3.94 5.01
N LEU A 235 3.71 -3.71 5.62
CA LEU A 235 3.49 -2.71 6.67
C LEU A 235 3.14 -3.41 7.98
N ASP A 236 3.92 -3.13 9.02
CA ASP A 236 3.62 -3.51 10.41
C ASP A 236 2.95 -2.32 11.10
N ILE A 237 1.66 -2.45 11.42
CA ILE A 237 0.86 -1.39 12.03
C ILE A 237 0.56 -1.72 13.48
N ARG A 238 0.84 -0.78 14.39
CA ARG A 238 0.70 -0.96 15.84
C ARG A 238 0.14 0.27 16.52
N ARG A 239 -0.80 0.04 17.42
CA ARG A 239 -1.20 1.05 18.40
C ARG A 239 -0.08 1.23 19.42
N ILE A 240 0.35 2.48 19.65
CA ILE A 240 1.41 2.83 20.61
C ILE A 240 0.93 3.70 21.75
N GLY A 241 -0.27 4.27 21.66
CA GLY A 241 -0.85 5.10 22.70
C GLY A 241 -2.36 5.30 22.49
N SER A 242 -2.99 5.93 23.47
CA SER A 242 -4.38 6.38 23.40
C SER A 242 -4.42 7.90 23.40
N ILE A 243 -5.27 8.47 22.55
CA ILE A 243 -5.56 9.90 22.53
C ILE A 243 -6.78 10.13 23.41
N LYS A 244 -6.67 11.03 24.36
CA LYS A 244 -7.75 11.37 25.26
C LYS A 244 -8.20 12.81 25.06
N ASP A 245 -9.50 13.03 25.12
CA ASP A 245 -10.09 14.33 25.32
C ASP A 245 -10.72 14.32 26.71
N ARG A 246 -10.10 15.06 27.65
CA ARG A 246 -10.40 14.98 29.10
C ARG A 246 -10.25 13.53 29.60
N ASP A 247 -11.35 12.89 30.00
CA ASP A 247 -11.36 11.50 30.53
C ASP A 247 -11.75 10.45 29.50
N GLU A 248 -12.18 10.86 28.29
CA GLU A 248 -12.62 9.94 27.25
C GLU A 248 -11.49 9.62 26.27
N VAL A 249 -11.39 8.35 25.86
CA VAL A 249 -10.47 7.92 24.80
C VAL A 249 -11.15 8.18 23.46
N VAL A 250 -10.63 9.16 22.71
CA VAL A 250 -11.19 9.59 21.42
C VAL A 250 -10.41 9.07 20.21
N GLY A 251 -9.29 8.42 20.43
CA GLY A 251 -8.48 7.90 19.34
C GLY A 251 -7.26 7.13 19.82
N ASN A 252 -6.47 6.68 18.86
CA ASN A 252 -5.23 5.96 19.08
C ASN A 252 -4.06 6.62 18.34
N GLN A 253 -2.94 6.73 19.01
CA GLN A 253 -1.67 6.98 18.34
C GLN A 253 -1.17 5.67 17.74
N THR A 254 -0.92 5.68 16.44
CA THR A 254 -0.59 4.50 15.65
C THR A 254 0.77 4.66 15.01
N ARG A 255 1.55 3.59 15.01
CA ARG A 255 2.85 3.50 14.35
C ARG A 255 2.77 2.51 13.21
N VAL A 256 3.28 2.91 12.04
CA VAL A 256 3.44 2.03 10.88
C VAL A 256 4.92 1.93 10.53
N LYS A 257 5.43 0.71 10.46
CA LYS A 257 6.79 0.42 10.01
C LYS A 257 6.75 -0.23 8.63
N VAL A 258 7.46 0.35 7.68
CA VAL A 258 7.68 -0.23 6.35
C VAL A 258 8.73 -1.33 6.44
N VAL A 259 8.31 -2.57 6.66
CA VAL A 259 9.21 -3.71 6.91
C VAL A 259 9.85 -4.24 5.63
N LYS A 260 9.13 -4.13 4.51
CA LYS A 260 9.59 -4.50 3.18
C LYS A 260 9.09 -3.48 2.18
N ASN A 261 9.96 -3.07 1.27
CA ASN A 261 9.61 -2.19 0.15
C ASN A 261 10.52 -2.53 -1.04
N LYS A 262 9.91 -2.88 -2.18
CA LYS A 262 10.65 -3.18 -3.43
C LYS A 262 10.71 -1.98 -4.37
N VAL A 263 10.05 -0.86 -4.04
CA VAL A 263 9.97 0.33 -4.90
C VAL A 263 10.74 1.52 -4.34
N ALA A 264 11.16 1.45 -3.06
CA ALA A 264 11.98 2.46 -2.39
C ALA A 264 12.72 1.84 -1.19
N PRO A 265 13.68 2.53 -0.54
CA PRO A 265 14.37 2.02 0.64
C PRO A 265 13.39 1.69 1.78
N PRO A 266 13.43 0.48 2.35
CA PRO A 266 12.54 0.05 3.44
C PRO A 266 13.00 0.57 4.81
N PHE A 267 12.32 0.11 5.87
CA PHE A 267 12.59 0.32 7.30
C PHE A 267 12.29 1.71 7.83
N LYS A 268 11.65 2.57 7.02
CA LYS A 268 11.09 3.83 7.51
C LYS A 268 9.92 3.56 8.44
N GLN A 269 9.71 4.46 9.39
CA GLN A 269 8.67 4.38 10.40
C GLN A 269 7.97 5.72 10.51
N VAL A 270 6.64 5.68 10.60
CA VAL A 270 5.79 6.85 10.73
C VAL A 270 4.81 6.65 11.88
N GLU A 271 4.40 7.76 12.46
CA GLU A 271 3.39 7.78 13.52
C GLU A 271 2.33 8.82 13.17
N PHE A 272 1.08 8.43 13.35
CA PHE A 272 -0.07 9.29 13.12
C PHE A 272 -1.22 8.92 14.07
N ASP A 273 -2.16 9.85 14.18
CA ASP A 273 -3.34 9.69 15.02
C ASP A 273 -4.48 9.08 14.20
N ILE A 274 -5.14 8.04 14.74
CA ILE A 274 -6.41 7.52 14.25
C ILE A 274 -7.49 7.93 15.24
N MET A 275 -8.39 8.81 14.81
CA MET A 275 -9.52 9.27 15.61
C MET A 275 -10.72 8.33 15.44
N TYR A 276 -11.42 8.06 16.52
CA TYR A 276 -12.60 7.19 16.47
C TYR A 276 -13.73 7.90 15.70
N GLY A 277 -14.22 7.23 14.65
CA GLY A 277 -15.24 7.76 13.77
C GLY A 277 -14.72 8.55 12.56
N ASP A 278 -13.57 9.24 12.67
CA ASP A 278 -13.01 10.10 11.62
C ASP A 278 -11.80 9.47 10.89
N GLY A 279 -11.20 8.41 11.48
CA GLY A 279 -10.02 7.77 10.89
C GLY A 279 -8.71 8.55 11.06
N ILE A 280 -7.84 8.51 10.05
CA ILE A 280 -6.51 9.15 10.10
C ILE A 280 -6.65 10.68 10.17
N SER A 281 -6.01 11.29 11.16
CA SER A 281 -6.02 12.74 11.37
C SER A 281 -5.08 13.45 10.38
N LYS A 282 -5.56 13.71 9.15
CA LYS A 282 -4.76 14.39 8.10
C LYS A 282 -4.21 15.75 8.56
N THR A 283 -5.06 16.58 9.19
CA THR A 283 -4.63 17.90 9.69
C THR A 283 -3.59 17.80 10.79
N GLY A 284 -3.63 16.76 11.63
CA GLY A 284 -2.61 16.49 12.63
C GLY A 284 -1.26 16.18 12.00
N GLU A 285 -1.25 15.32 10.98
CA GLU A 285 -0.03 14.98 10.23
C GLU A 285 0.54 16.19 9.50
N LEU A 286 -0.30 17.01 8.85
CA LEU A 286 0.14 18.24 8.16
C LEU A 286 0.89 19.19 9.10
N LEU A 287 0.39 19.37 10.33
CA LEU A 287 1.07 20.19 11.33
C LEU A 287 2.40 19.58 11.76
N ASP A 288 2.40 18.29 12.12
CA ASP A 288 3.57 17.63 12.67
C ASP A 288 4.69 17.48 11.62
N ILE A 289 4.34 17.13 10.38
CA ILE A 289 5.27 17.02 9.26
C ILE A 289 5.67 18.42 8.77
N GLY A 290 4.71 19.35 8.67
CA GLY A 290 4.95 20.73 8.26
C GLY A 290 5.96 21.45 9.15
N VAL A 291 5.88 21.25 10.47
CA VAL A 291 6.88 21.76 11.41
C VAL A 291 8.24 21.12 11.19
N LYS A 292 8.30 19.79 10.99
CA LYS A 292 9.58 19.09 10.73
C LYS A 292 10.21 19.51 9.39
N ALA A 293 9.40 19.81 8.39
CA ALA A 293 9.84 20.24 7.07
C ALA A 293 10.14 21.76 7.00
N GLY A 294 9.86 22.51 8.07
CA GLY A 294 10.02 23.97 8.08
C GLY A 294 9.00 24.72 7.22
N VAL A 295 7.90 24.07 6.83
CA VAL A 295 6.79 24.67 6.09
C VAL A 295 5.83 25.38 7.03
N VAL A 296 5.61 24.82 8.22
CA VAL A 296 4.84 25.41 9.31
C VAL A 296 5.82 25.82 10.42
N GLU A 297 5.72 27.04 10.88
CA GLU A 297 6.53 27.54 11.98
C GLU A 297 5.85 27.27 13.32
N LYS A 298 6.64 26.84 14.30
CA LYS A 298 6.19 26.66 15.69
C LYS A 298 7.04 27.50 16.63
N SER A 299 6.43 28.48 17.25
CA SER A 299 7.07 29.33 18.27
C SER A 299 6.31 29.21 19.59
N GLY A 300 6.91 28.48 20.56
CA GLY A 300 6.24 28.15 21.82
C GLY A 300 4.98 27.33 21.57
N SER A 301 3.82 27.84 21.98
CA SER A 301 2.50 27.24 21.75
C SER A 301 1.85 27.67 20.43
N TRP A 302 2.42 28.64 19.70
CA TRP A 302 1.85 29.18 18.48
C TRP A 302 2.34 28.44 17.23
N TYR A 303 1.40 28.18 16.32
CA TYR A 303 1.66 27.69 14.97
C TYR A 303 1.39 28.82 13.97
N SER A 304 2.27 28.97 12.97
CA SER A 304 2.15 29.98 11.92
C SER A 304 2.46 29.38 10.55
N TYR A 305 1.82 29.91 9.52
CA TYR A 305 2.10 29.57 8.13
C TYR A 305 2.25 30.87 7.33
N GLY A 306 3.44 31.10 6.78
CA GLY A 306 3.80 32.44 6.27
C GLY A 306 3.69 33.48 7.37
N ASP A 307 3.01 34.58 7.09
CA ASP A 307 2.81 35.68 8.05
C ASP A 307 1.57 35.50 8.94
N GLU A 308 0.81 34.40 8.75
CA GLU A 308 -0.47 34.18 9.44
C GLU A 308 -0.31 33.20 10.62
N ARG A 309 -0.89 33.55 11.76
CA ARG A 309 -1.03 32.65 12.91
C ARG A 309 -2.22 31.73 12.71
N ILE A 310 -1.96 30.42 12.59
CA ILE A 310 -2.99 29.41 12.33
C ILE A 310 -3.57 28.78 13.61
N GLY A 311 -2.97 29.05 14.77
CA GLY A 311 -3.55 28.62 16.05
C GLY A 311 -2.59 28.62 17.20
N GLN A 312 -3.14 28.79 18.42
CA GLN A 312 -2.43 28.55 19.67
C GLN A 312 -2.75 27.13 20.18
N GLY A 313 -1.74 26.28 20.23
CA GLY A 313 -1.89 24.85 20.53
C GLY A 313 -2.24 24.03 19.31
N ARG A 314 -1.90 22.72 19.38
CA ARG A 314 -2.06 21.77 18.26
C ARG A 314 -3.53 21.64 17.82
N GLU A 315 -4.46 21.55 18.77
CA GLU A 315 -5.88 21.34 18.47
C GLU A 315 -6.52 22.54 17.76
N ASN A 316 -6.18 23.78 18.17
CA ASN A 316 -6.67 24.97 17.50
C ASN A 316 -6.10 25.10 16.07
N ALA A 317 -4.83 24.75 15.88
CA ALA A 317 -4.22 24.76 14.56
C ALA A 317 -4.83 23.67 13.64
N LYS A 318 -5.16 22.47 14.16
CA LYS A 318 -5.92 21.43 13.43
C LYS A 318 -7.30 21.93 13.03
N ALA A 319 -8.02 22.59 13.96
CA ALA A 319 -9.35 23.15 13.67
C ALA A 319 -9.27 24.24 12.59
N TYR A 320 -8.26 25.10 12.64
CA TYR A 320 -8.02 26.09 11.58
C TYR A 320 -7.81 25.43 10.22
N LEU A 321 -6.95 24.44 10.11
CA LEU A 321 -6.70 23.73 8.85
C LEU A 321 -7.95 22.97 8.34
N LYS A 322 -8.77 22.44 9.25
CA LYS A 322 -10.05 21.80 8.88
C LYS A 322 -11.04 22.82 8.31
N SER A 323 -11.04 24.06 8.80
CA SER A 323 -11.90 25.15 8.34
C SER A 323 -11.33 25.90 7.11
N ASN A 324 -10.05 25.69 6.78
CA ASN A 324 -9.36 26.34 5.67
C ASN A 324 -8.68 25.29 4.78
N PRO A 325 -9.44 24.52 3.98
CA PRO A 325 -8.90 23.42 3.17
C PRO A 325 -7.84 23.88 2.15
N SER A 326 -7.98 25.08 1.60
CA SER A 326 -7.01 25.65 0.64
C SER A 326 -5.62 25.81 1.27
N VAL A 327 -5.57 26.31 2.52
CA VAL A 327 -4.30 26.44 3.27
C VAL A 327 -3.72 25.05 3.58
N ALA A 328 -4.57 24.10 3.96
CA ALA A 328 -4.15 22.72 4.22
C ALA A 328 -3.54 22.07 2.97
N MET A 329 -4.16 22.25 1.79
CA MET A 329 -3.65 21.76 0.51
C MET A 329 -2.30 22.41 0.16
N GLU A 330 -2.18 23.72 0.30
CA GLU A 330 -0.93 24.43 0.01
C GLU A 330 0.23 23.95 0.90
N ILE A 331 -0.05 23.71 2.19
CA ILE A 331 0.93 23.13 3.11
C ILE A 331 1.30 21.70 2.67
N GLU A 332 0.33 20.89 2.28
CA GLU A 332 0.56 19.52 1.80
C GLU A 332 1.44 19.51 0.56
N ASP A 333 1.13 20.34 -0.44
CA ASP A 333 1.90 20.45 -1.68
C ASP A 333 3.36 20.84 -1.41
N LYS A 334 3.58 21.81 -0.54
CA LYS A 334 4.93 22.21 -0.13
C LYS A 334 5.70 21.09 0.57
N ILE A 335 5.01 20.32 1.42
CA ILE A 335 5.61 19.17 2.10
C ILE A 335 5.96 18.07 1.08
N ARG A 336 5.06 17.79 0.13
CA ARG A 336 5.28 16.80 -0.94
C ARG A 336 6.47 17.19 -1.81
N ALA A 337 6.53 18.43 -2.28
CA ALA A 337 7.63 18.97 -3.08
C ALA A 337 8.97 18.88 -2.31
N ALA A 338 8.99 19.24 -1.05
CA ALA A 338 10.18 19.16 -0.21
C ALA A 338 10.71 17.72 -0.02
N ASN A 339 9.85 16.70 -0.23
CA ASN A 339 10.20 15.29 -0.16
C ASN A 339 10.38 14.62 -1.53
N GLY A 340 10.40 15.40 -2.63
CA GLY A 340 10.56 14.88 -3.99
C GLY A 340 9.36 14.07 -4.48
N LEU A 341 8.19 14.34 -3.95
CA LEU A 341 6.93 13.76 -4.37
C LEU A 341 6.17 14.81 -5.19
N ASP A 342 6.58 15.00 -6.44
CA ASP A 342 5.86 15.89 -7.35
C ASP A 342 4.57 15.20 -7.78
N PHE A 343 3.46 15.68 -7.24
CA PHE A 343 2.13 15.35 -7.75
C PHE A 343 1.76 16.39 -8.80
N HIS A 344 1.69 15.99 -10.05
CA HIS A 344 0.86 16.69 -11.02
C HIS A 344 -0.60 16.46 -10.61
N MET A 345 -1.18 17.40 -9.89
CA MET A 345 -2.64 17.45 -9.74
C MET A 345 -3.20 17.66 -11.15
N SER A 346 -3.89 16.65 -11.68
CA SER A 346 -4.72 16.84 -12.85
C SER A 346 -5.78 17.90 -12.50
N GLU A 347 -6.06 18.84 -13.41
CA GLU A 347 -7.03 19.95 -13.26
C GLU A 347 -8.47 19.51 -12.91
N GLY A 348 -8.68 18.25 -12.49
CA GLY A 348 -9.96 17.64 -12.11
C GLY A 348 -10.24 17.51 -10.62
N ASP A 349 -9.26 17.75 -9.73
CA ASP A 349 -9.38 17.52 -8.29
C ASP A 349 -9.86 18.74 -7.47
N ALA A 350 -10.59 19.67 -8.09
CA ALA A 350 -11.27 20.72 -7.33
C ALA A 350 -12.42 20.07 -6.52
N PRO A 351 -12.46 20.25 -5.18
CA PRO A 351 -13.57 19.75 -4.39
C PRO A 351 -14.87 20.39 -4.88
N VAL A 352 -15.84 19.57 -5.27
CA VAL A 352 -17.21 20.01 -5.44
C VAL A 352 -17.69 20.48 -4.08
N LEU A 353 -17.82 21.78 -3.92
CA LEU A 353 -18.49 22.38 -2.77
C LEU A 353 -19.98 22.14 -3.00
N ASP A 354 -20.57 21.18 -2.31
CA ASP A 354 -22.01 21.07 -2.18
C ASP A 354 -22.50 22.30 -1.40
N GLU A 355 -23.40 23.05 -2.03
CA GLU A 355 -24.17 24.15 -1.44
C GLU A 355 -25.18 23.65 -0.38
#